data_13fe8bc3482f92de9704ac8415ef0596
#
_entry.id   13fe8bc3482f92de9704ac8415ef0596
#
_cell.length_a   1.000
_cell.length_b   1.000
_cell.length_c   1.000
_cell.angle_alpha   90.00
_cell.angle_beta   90.00
_cell.angle_gamma   90.00
#
_symmetry.space_group_name_H-M   'P 1'
#
loop_
_entity.id
_entity.type
_entity.pdbx_description
1 polymer ?
#
loop_
_entity_poly.entity_id
_entity_poly.type
_entity_poly.pdbx_seq_one_letter_code
_entity_poly.pdbx_strand_id
1 'polypeptide(L)'
;TGAGMTCISDKVVSEAGLFLRSTSNYIVGMDGNVSYATISSLVFGDVKADSLEAIVLPGNNPGLRAIGVDGILGANAFSDFVVTFDAKTKTIMIEKSVIREEGDWMPMKLWDGLPLLALKLRGKEELYDVPGVFDSGSSMGAFGLPSVKGFEEWTAAGLIDSVEEGQGTTTLMLGGRVGMDKLYRGELKECHIGNGVFSGIPVYTGGIDYLLLCFKITDLGKLTLDYPNKRFSFTAYEGAAVWEGDQRPVTTAVINGELKITAVWGKEALEKIAPGYTVTALDGKPTNKVPPGIPNIDVFIGMVKAKTVTVRDMDGNELTLPATLFLAE
;
A
#
# COMPACT_ATOMS: atom_id res chain seq x y z
N THR A 1 4.89 7.69 3.27
CA THR A 1 5.27 6.31 3.47
C THR A 1 4.47 5.72 4.64
N GLY A 2 4.13 4.44 4.59
CA GLY A 2 3.52 3.72 5.70
C GLY A 2 4.50 3.31 6.81
N ALA A 3 5.69 3.89 6.83
CA ALA A 3 6.69 3.73 7.86
C ALA A 3 6.89 5.05 8.60
N GLY A 4 6.71 5.06 9.93
CA GLY A 4 6.99 6.23 10.76
C GLY A 4 8.48 6.54 10.82
N MET A 5 9.33 5.50 10.83
CA MET A 5 10.78 5.59 10.81
C MET A 5 11.36 5.00 9.51
N THR A 6 12.43 5.62 9.05
CA THR A 6 13.26 5.10 7.95
C THR A 6 13.81 3.73 8.32
N CYS A 7 13.78 2.80 7.38
CA CYS A 7 14.36 1.46 7.51
C CYS A 7 15.43 1.26 6.44
N ILE A 8 16.57 0.70 6.80
CA ILE A 8 17.65 0.35 5.87
C ILE A 8 18.14 -1.06 6.12
N SER A 9 18.68 -1.72 5.09
CA SER A 9 19.28 -3.05 5.26
C SER A 9 20.67 -2.95 5.92
N ASP A 10 21.11 -4.02 6.56
CA ASP A 10 22.47 -4.16 7.10
C ASP A 10 23.53 -4.03 5.99
N LYS A 11 23.20 -4.34 4.74
CA LYS A 11 24.03 -4.08 3.57
C LYS A 11 24.30 -2.59 3.41
N VAL A 12 23.28 -1.72 3.46
CA VAL A 12 23.45 -0.25 3.39
C VAL A 12 24.30 0.26 4.53
N VAL A 13 24.09 -0.27 5.76
CA VAL A 13 24.92 0.10 6.92
C VAL A 13 26.39 -0.18 6.66
N SER A 14 26.69 -1.38 6.14
CA SER A 14 28.07 -1.80 5.83
C SER A 14 28.69 -0.95 4.72
N GLU A 15 27.97 -0.72 3.62
CA GLU A 15 28.45 0.04 2.46
C GLU A 15 28.66 1.52 2.79
N ALA A 16 27.79 2.11 3.63
CA ALA A 16 27.90 3.50 4.05
C ALA A 16 28.76 3.73 5.31
N GLY A 17 29.30 2.66 5.93
CA GLY A 17 30.13 2.75 7.13
C GLY A 17 29.41 3.34 8.33
N LEU A 18 28.10 3.04 8.50
CA LEU A 18 27.29 3.58 9.59
C LEU A 18 27.53 2.80 10.90
N PHE A 19 27.49 3.53 12.02
CA PHE A 19 27.59 2.92 13.34
C PHE A 19 26.24 2.36 13.80
N LEU A 20 26.25 1.11 14.28
CA LEU A 20 25.08 0.45 14.84
C LEU A 20 24.93 0.76 16.33
N ARG A 21 23.70 1.01 16.75
CA ARG A 21 23.25 0.99 18.14
C ARG A 21 22.19 -0.09 18.30
N SER A 22 22.39 -1.03 19.22
CA SER A 22 21.37 -2.04 19.53
C SER A 22 20.52 -1.58 20.72
N THR A 23 19.22 -1.80 20.62
CA THR A 23 18.27 -1.56 21.71
C THR A 23 17.32 -2.75 21.83
N SER A 24 16.68 -2.90 23.00
CA SER A 24 15.67 -3.92 23.24
C SER A 24 14.24 -3.44 22.89
N ASN A 25 14.09 -2.46 22.02
CA ASN A 25 12.79 -1.93 21.68
C ASN A 25 12.02 -2.90 20.77
N TYR A 26 10.72 -3.00 21.03
CA TYR A 26 9.78 -3.73 20.19
C TYR A 26 9.36 -2.86 19.00
N ILE A 27 9.31 -3.46 17.82
CA ILE A 27 8.70 -2.85 16.62
C ILE A 27 7.58 -3.75 16.13
N VAL A 28 6.45 -3.17 15.84
CA VAL A 28 5.28 -3.90 15.31
C VAL A 28 5.66 -4.67 14.04
N GLY A 29 5.41 -5.97 14.05
CA GLY A 29 5.71 -6.87 12.93
C GLY A 29 7.14 -7.39 12.87
N MET A 30 7.95 -7.19 13.93
CA MET A 30 9.32 -7.74 14.02
C MET A 30 9.57 -8.37 15.38
N ASP A 31 10.06 -9.60 15.37
CA ASP A 31 10.50 -10.30 16.59
C ASP A 31 11.99 -10.06 16.84
N GLY A 32 12.35 -9.72 18.07
CA GLY A 32 13.73 -9.65 18.53
C GLY A 32 14.27 -8.25 18.78
N ASN A 33 15.58 -8.16 19.02
CA ASN A 33 16.28 -6.90 19.25
C ASN A 33 16.41 -6.11 17.95
N VAL A 34 16.06 -4.82 18.01
CA VAL A 34 16.14 -3.90 16.89
C VAL A 34 17.43 -3.10 16.99
N SER A 35 18.16 -3.04 15.90
CA SER A 35 19.32 -2.18 15.74
C SER A 35 18.94 -0.88 15.03
N TYR A 36 19.61 0.20 15.41
CA TYR A 36 19.45 1.52 14.79
C TYR A 36 20.79 2.01 14.24
N ALA A 37 20.71 2.82 13.20
CA ALA A 37 21.83 3.57 12.67
C ALA A 37 21.47 5.05 12.50
N THR A 38 22.42 5.93 12.66
CA THR A 38 22.23 7.36 12.36
C THR A 38 22.84 7.65 11.00
N ILE A 39 22.03 8.10 10.06
CA ILE A 39 22.44 8.62 8.76
C ILE A 39 22.73 10.10 8.97
N SER A 40 24.01 10.48 8.92
CA SER A 40 24.43 11.86 9.19
C SER A 40 23.87 12.86 8.19
N SER A 41 23.64 12.42 6.95
CA SER A 41 23.08 13.25 5.89
C SER A 41 22.44 12.39 4.80
N LEU A 42 21.21 12.71 4.43
CA LEU A 42 20.51 12.11 3.30
C LEU A 42 20.05 13.22 2.36
N VAL A 43 20.40 13.11 1.09
CA VAL A 43 20.12 14.15 0.08
C VAL A 43 19.06 13.63 -0.90
N PHE A 44 18.03 14.44 -1.14
CA PHE A 44 16.98 14.20 -2.14
C PHE A 44 16.98 15.40 -3.11
N GLY A 45 17.55 15.25 -4.29
CA GLY A 45 17.70 16.40 -5.18
C GLY A 45 18.43 17.55 -4.47
N ASP A 46 17.76 18.69 -4.31
CA ASP A 46 18.32 19.90 -3.69
C ASP A 46 18.04 20.01 -2.18
N VAL A 47 17.30 19.07 -1.58
CA VAL A 47 17.00 19.09 -0.15
C VAL A 47 17.82 18.05 0.61
N LYS A 48 18.10 18.36 1.88
CA LYS A 48 18.94 17.55 2.75
C LYS A 48 18.27 17.35 4.10
N ALA A 49 18.16 16.08 4.50
CA ALA A 49 17.81 15.69 5.86
C ALA A 49 19.08 15.33 6.63
N ASP A 50 19.26 15.93 7.80
CA ASP A 50 20.44 15.70 8.65
C ASP A 50 20.07 14.85 9.88
N SER A 51 21.02 14.05 10.33
CA SER A 51 20.91 13.24 11.54
C SER A 51 19.66 12.32 11.57
N LEU A 52 19.38 11.69 10.44
CA LEU A 52 18.24 10.81 10.30
C LEU A 52 18.47 9.48 11.02
N GLU A 53 17.61 9.14 11.97
CA GLU A 53 17.63 7.84 12.64
C GLU A 53 16.91 6.80 11.78
N ALA A 54 17.54 5.63 11.59
CA ALA A 54 17.01 4.55 10.78
C ALA A 54 17.05 3.22 11.54
N ILE A 55 15.99 2.42 11.39
CA ILE A 55 15.93 1.03 11.83
C ILE A 55 16.77 0.20 10.86
N VAL A 56 17.58 -0.70 11.40
CA VAL A 56 18.40 -1.60 10.59
C VAL A 56 17.73 -2.96 10.52
N LEU A 57 17.42 -3.37 9.30
CA LEU A 57 16.80 -4.66 8.99
C LEU A 57 17.84 -5.64 8.44
N PRO A 58 17.72 -6.94 8.73
CA PRO A 58 18.55 -7.94 8.07
C PRO A 58 18.42 -7.88 6.55
N GLY A 59 19.51 -8.10 5.81
CA GLY A 59 19.51 -8.06 4.33
C GLY A 59 18.64 -9.13 3.68
N ASN A 60 18.22 -10.14 4.44
CA ASN A 60 17.26 -11.16 4.03
C ASN A 60 15.82 -10.82 4.46
N ASN A 61 15.55 -9.60 4.93
CA ASN A 61 14.21 -9.20 5.37
C ASN A 61 13.16 -9.46 4.28
N PRO A 62 12.07 -10.21 4.58
CA PRO A 62 11.09 -10.62 3.58
C PRO A 62 10.40 -9.45 2.90
N GLY A 63 10.09 -8.37 3.64
CA GLY A 63 9.43 -7.18 3.10
C GLY A 63 10.30 -6.43 2.10
N LEU A 64 11.56 -6.12 2.47
CA LEU A 64 12.50 -5.43 1.57
C LEU A 64 12.77 -6.26 0.30
N ARG A 65 12.94 -7.57 0.45
CA ARG A 65 13.17 -8.48 -0.69
C ARG A 65 11.97 -8.58 -1.62
N ALA A 66 10.74 -8.59 -1.06
CA ALA A 66 9.53 -8.69 -1.85
C ALA A 66 9.33 -7.48 -2.78
N ILE A 67 9.76 -6.29 -2.35
CA ILE A 67 9.69 -5.07 -3.16
C ILE A 67 11.00 -4.72 -3.87
N GLY A 68 12.08 -5.48 -3.62
CA GLY A 68 13.35 -5.35 -4.33
C GLY A 68 14.13 -4.07 -3.97
N VAL A 69 14.08 -3.63 -2.71
CA VAL A 69 14.75 -2.41 -2.23
C VAL A 69 15.70 -2.70 -1.07
N ASP A 70 16.68 -1.84 -0.85
CA ASP A 70 17.61 -1.90 0.27
C ASP A 70 17.15 -1.06 1.48
N GLY A 71 16.04 -0.35 1.37
CA GLY A 71 15.48 0.46 2.45
C GLY A 71 14.17 1.16 2.09
N ILE A 72 13.53 1.74 3.08
CA ILE A 72 12.27 2.50 2.98
C ILE A 72 12.48 3.82 3.73
N LEU A 73 12.21 4.94 3.06
CA LEU A 73 12.19 6.24 3.72
C LEU A 73 10.93 6.38 4.56
N GLY A 74 11.10 6.54 5.85
CA GLY A 74 10.03 6.79 6.80
C GLY A 74 9.59 8.25 6.83
N ALA A 75 8.47 8.53 7.49
CA ALA A 75 7.95 9.88 7.68
C ALA A 75 8.96 10.78 8.43
N ASN A 76 9.82 10.21 9.28
CA ASN A 76 10.89 10.94 9.96
C ASN A 76 11.89 11.60 9.00
N ALA A 77 12.08 11.07 7.78
CA ALA A 77 12.94 11.70 6.78
C ALA A 77 12.33 13.00 6.21
N PHE A 78 11.04 13.22 6.41
CA PHE A 78 10.30 14.35 5.88
C PHE A 78 9.81 15.33 6.95
N SER A 79 10.20 15.14 8.20
CA SER A 79 9.72 15.94 9.35
C SER A 79 9.88 17.46 9.19
N ASP A 80 10.89 17.89 8.43
CA ASP A 80 11.24 19.31 8.21
C ASP A 80 10.75 19.83 6.83
N PHE A 81 9.99 19.03 6.09
CA PHE A 81 9.66 19.30 4.70
C PHE A 81 8.15 19.32 4.44
N VAL A 82 7.81 19.99 3.35
CA VAL A 82 6.51 19.85 2.66
C VAL A 82 6.69 18.86 1.53
N VAL A 83 5.85 17.84 1.47
CA VAL A 83 5.89 16.81 0.45
C VAL A 83 4.60 16.85 -0.36
N THR A 84 4.72 17.05 -1.66
CA THR A 84 3.58 17.06 -2.60
C THR A 84 3.65 15.88 -3.54
N PHE A 85 2.55 15.13 -3.62
CA PHE A 85 2.35 14.03 -4.56
C PHE A 85 1.38 14.51 -5.65
N ASP A 86 1.81 14.43 -6.90
CA ASP A 86 1.00 14.79 -8.08
C ASP A 86 1.10 13.66 -9.11
N ALA A 87 0.05 12.83 -9.18
CA ALA A 87 0.01 11.70 -10.08
C ALA A 87 -0.14 12.12 -11.55
N LYS A 88 -0.81 13.25 -11.84
CA LYS A 88 -0.92 13.77 -13.23
C LYS A 88 0.42 14.09 -13.86
N THR A 89 1.30 14.71 -13.08
CA THR A 89 2.66 15.05 -13.52
C THR A 89 3.67 13.95 -13.21
N LYS A 90 3.26 12.92 -12.45
CA LYS A 90 4.12 11.84 -11.95
C LYS A 90 5.32 12.36 -11.16
N THR A 91 5.07 13.37 -10.33
CA THR A 91 6.12 14.02 -9.53
C THR A 91 5.87 13.89 -8.05
N ILE A 92 6.97 13.77 -7.30
CA ILE A 92 7.01 13.98 -5.86
C ILE A 92 7.90 15.21 -5.65
N MET A 93 7.33 16.28 -5.11
CA MET A 93 8.05 17.50 -4.81
C MET A 93 8.31 17.58 -3.32
N ILE A 94 9.56 17.87 -2.93
CA ILE A 94 9.99 17.98 -1.54
C ILE A 94 10.61 19.38 -1.37
N GLU A 95 10.03 20.18 -0.49
CA GLU A 95 10.42 21.55 -0.27
C GLU A 95 10.66 21.81 1.23
N LYS A 96 11.56 22.74 1.56
CA LYS A 96 11.62 23.25 2.93
C LYS A 96 10.31 23.95 3.25
N SER A 97 9.82 23.76 4.47
CA SER A 97 8.59 24.41 4.91
C SER A 97 8.75 25.92 4.87
N VAL A 98 7.88 26.58 4.13
CA VAL A 98 7.64 28.02 4.19
C VAL A 98 6.21 28.20 4.72
N ILE A 99 6.00 29.16 5.59
CA ILE A 99 4.65 29.46 6.09
C ILE A 99 3.86 30.00 4.87
N ARG A 100 3.02 29.13 4.32
CA ARG A 100 2.05 29.49 3.29
C ARG A 100 0.71 29.69 3.98
N GLU A 101 0.24 30.92 4.04
CA GLU A 101 -1.08 31.24 4.62
C GLU A 101 -2.22 30.90 3.64
N GLU A 102 -1.93 30.93 2.34
CA GLU A 102 -2.91 30.64 1.28
C GLU A 102 -3.03 29.13 1.01
N GLY A 103 -4.25 28.62 0.90
CA GLY A 103 -4.59 27.26 0.52
C GLY A 103 -5.64 26.62 1.45
N ASP A 104 -6.32 25.59 0.94
CA ASP A 104 -7.33 24.81 1.69
C ASP A 104 -6.63 23.82 2.64
N TRP A 105 -5.99 24.36 3.66
CA TRP A 105 -5.25 23.55 4.63
C TRP A 105 -6.20 22.93 5.67
N MET A 106 -6.03 21.63 5.87
CA MET A 106 -6.72 20.84 6.90
C MET A 106 -5.73 20.36 7.96
N PRO A 107 -6.17 20.19 9.21
CA PRO A 107 -5.30 19.67 10.26
C PRO A 107 -4.88 18.23 9.95
N MET A 108 -3.60 17.95 10.13
CA MET A 108 -3.01 16.63 10.07
C MET A 108 -2.49 16.26 11.46
N LYS A 109 -2.83 15.07 11.92
CA LYS A 109 -2.18 14.50 13.11
C LYS A 109 -1.04 13.58 12.67
N LEU A 110 -0.09 13.36 13.54
CA LEU A 110 0.94 12.34 13.36
C LEU A 110 0.69 11.23 14.38
N TRP A 111 0.56 10.01 13.88
CA TRP A 111 0.46 8.80 14.69
C TRP A 111 1.72 7.97 14.45
N ASP A 112 2.60 7.87 15.47
CA ASP A 112 3.94 7.29 15.33
C ASP A 112 4.73 7.81 14.12
N GLY A 113 4.61 9.12 13.86
CA GLY A 113 5.22 9.79 12.71
C GLY A 113 4.41 9.70 11.41
N LEU A 114 3.42 8.80 11.32
CA LEU A 114 2.59 8.63 10.13
C LEU A 114 1.54 9.74 9.99
N PRO A 115 1.32 10.28 8.79
CA PRO A 115 0.32 11.32 8.57
C PRO A 115 -1.09 10.74 8.66
N LEU A 116 -1.86 11.25 9.62
CA LEU A 116 -3.26 10.91 9.85
C LEU A 116 -4.14 12.03 9.30
N LEU A 117 -4.80 11.75 8.19
CA LEU A 117 -5.62 12.70 7.43
C LEU A 117 -7.09 12.59 7.82
N ALA A 118 -7.79 13.74 7.89
CA ALA A 118 -9.22 13.79 8.14
C ALA A 118 -10.00 13.59 6.83
N LEU A 119 -10.96 12.68 6.86
CA LEU A 119 -11.88 12.38 5.78
C LEU A 119 -13.31 12.47 6.27
N LYS A 120 -14.28 12.60 5.35
CA LYS A 120 -15.69 12.39 5.66
C LYS A 120 -16.25 11.32 4.73
N LEU A 121 -16.94 10.35 5.28
CA LEU A 121 -17.56 9.26 4.55
C LEU A 121 -19.09 9.30 4.70
N ARG A 122 -19.80 9.09 3.60
CA ARG A 122 -21.27 9.05 3.59
C ARG A 122 -21.77 7.71 4.08
N GLY A 123 -22.49 7.73 5.20
CA GLY A 123 -23.31 6.61 5.66
C GLY A 123 -24.77 6.74 5.23
N LYS A 124 -25.65 5.98 5.91
CA LYS A 124 -27.08 5.97 5.60
C LYS A 124 -27.74 7.33 5.76
N GLU A 125 -27.42 8.05 6.82
CA GLU A 125 -28.13 9.27 7.22
C GLU A 125 -27.19 10.50 7.25
N GLU A 126 -25.91 10.32 7.58
CA GLU A 126 -24.98 11.42 7.83
C GLU A 126 -23.58 11.18 7.23
N LEU A 127 -22.75 12.22 7.30
CA LEU A 127 -21.32 12.15 7.01
C LEU A 127 -20.56 11.88 8.31
N TYR A 128 -19.73 10.84 8.29
CA TYR A 128 -18.87 10.45 9.40
C TYR A 128 -17.46 11.00 9.22
N ASP A 129 -16.92 11.63 10.25
CA ASP A 129 -15.51 12.02 10.28
C ASP A 129 -14.66 10.77 10.56
N VAL A 130 -13.83 10.40 9.61
CA VAL A 130 -13.00 9.18 9.69
C VAL A 130 -11.54 9.55 9.45
N PRO A 131 -10.66 9.34 10.44
CA PRO A 131 -9.24 9.52 10.23
C PRO A 131 -8.64 8.33 9.48
N GLY A 132 -7.73 8.60 8.54
CA GLY A 132 -7.01 7.56 7.83
C GLY A 132 -5.51 7.86 7.75
N VAL A 133 -4.69 6.84 7.95
CA VAL A 133 -3.23 6.93 7.81
C VAL A 133 -2.87 6.89 6.34
N PHE A 134 -2.18 7.91 5.85
CA PHE A 134 -1.69 7.90 4.46
C PHE A 134 -0.41 7.07 4.33
N ASP A 135 -0.47 6.06 3.47
CA ASP A 135 0.66 5.20 3.14
C ASP A 135 0.96 5.21 1.64
N SER A 136 2.01 5.94 1.25
CA SER A 136 2.48 5.96 -0.13
C SER A 136 3.13 4.66 -0.60
N GLY A 137 3.42 3.74 0.30
CA GLY A 137 3.95 2.40 -0.01
C GLY A 137 2.87 1.35 -0.26
N SER A 138 1.60 1.66 0.07
CA SER A 138 0.49 0.73 -0.13
C SER A 138 -0.12 0.88 -1.52
N SER A 139 -0.30 -0.24 -2.20
CA SER A 139 -0.91 -0.34 -3.54
C SER A 139 -2.22 -1.14 -3.55
N MET A 140 -2.84 -1.35 -2.39
CA MET A 140 -4.06 -2.17 -2.22
C MET A 140 -5.36 -1.55 -2.76
N GLY A 141 -5.30 -0.58 -3.63
CA GLY A 141 -6.45 0.22 -4.03
C GLY A 141 -6.40 1.60 -3.39
N ALA A 142 -7.54 2.28 -3.21
CA ALA A 142 -7.56 3.61 -2.60
C ALA A 142 -7.60 3.54 -1.07
N PHE A 143 -8.31 2.56 -0.51
CA PHE A 143 -8.50 2.39 0.93
C PHE A 143 -8.32 0.95 1.39
N GLY A 144 -7.65 0.78 2.53
CA GLY A 144 -7.60 -0.47 3.27
C GLY A 144 -8.29 -0.33 4.62
N LEU A 145 -9.05 -1.35 5.04
CA LEU A 145 -9.69 -1.41 6.34
C LEU A 145 -8.96 -2.36 7.28
N PRO A 146 -9.03 -2.13 8.61
CA PRO A 146 -8.24 -2.87 9.56
C PRO A 146 -8.62 -4.35 9.60
N SER A 147 -9.89 -4.68 9.78
CA SER A 147 -10.33 -6.05 10.04
C SER A 147 -11.61 -6.42 9.29
N VAL A 148 -11.89 -7.72 9.21
CA VAL A 148 -13.18 -8.23 8.72
C VAL A 148 -14.34 -7.62 9.51
N LYS A 149 -14.23 -7.55 10.83
CA LYS A 149 -15.27 -6.97 11.69
C LYS A 149 -15.48 -5.49 11.38
N GLY A 150 -14.42 -4.71 11.24
CA GLY A 150 -14.50 -3.28 10.87
C GLY A 150 -15.20 -3.10 9.52
N PHE A 151 -14.92 -3.97 8.56
CA PHE A 151 -15.57 -3.95 7.26
C PHE A 151 -17.10 -4.25 7.36
N GLU A 152 -17.48 -5.25 8.16
CA GLU A 152 -18.87 -5.59 8.42
C GLU A 152 -19.62 -4.45 9.13
N GLU A 153 -18.98 -3.79 10.11
CA GLU A 153 -19.54 -2.62 10.80
C GLU A 153 -19.77 -1.45 9.84
N TRP A 154 -18.84 -1.17 8.95
CA TRP A 154 -18.96 -0.12 7.94
C TRP A 154 -20.06 -0.43 6.91
N THR A 155 -20.16 -1.68 6.49
CA THR A 155 -21.25 -2.14 5.63
C THR A 155 -22.61 -1.96 6.32
N ALA A 156 -22.71 -2.34 7.58
CA ALA A 156 -23.94 -2.15 8.36
C ALA A 156 -24.32 -0.66 8.54
N ALA A 157 -23.33 0.22 8.68
CA ALA A 157 -23.51 1.67 8.72
C ALA A 157 -23.85 2.28 7.34
N GLY A 158 -23.74 1.49 6.27
CA GLY A 158 -24.01 1.93 4.90
C GLY A 158 -22.93 2.82 4.30
N LEU A 159 -21.71 2.73 4.82
CA LEU A 159 -20.52 3.38 4.27
C LEU A 159 -20.00 2.63 3.04
N ILE A 160 -20.16 1.30 3.02
CA ILE A 160 -19.70 0.39 1.96
C ILE A 160 -20.87 -0.25 1.26
N ASP A 161 -20.82 -0.25 -0.06
CA ASP A 161 -21.73 -0.99 -0.95
C ASP A 161 -20.93 -2.07 -1.74
N SER A 162 -21.63 -2.85 -2.54
CA SER A 162 -21.06 -3.82 -3.51
C SER A 162 -20.08 -4.80 -2.87
N VAL A 163 -20.44 -5.37 -1.71
CA VAL A 163 -19.56 -6.26 -0.94
C VAL A 163 -19.34 -7.60 -1.63
N GLU A 164 -18.10 -7.97 -1.80
CA GLU A 164 -17.66 -9.27 -2.32
C GLU A 164 -16.72 -9.96 -1.33
N GLU A 165 -16.93 -11.27 -1.17
CA GLU A 165 -16.05 -12.12 -0.35
C GLU A 165 -14.85 -12.62 -1.15
N GLY A 166 -13.72 -12.78 -0.47
CA GLY A 166 -12.51 -13.35 -0.99
C GLY A 166 -11.75 -14.17 0.05
N GLN A 167 -10.65 -14.75 -0.37
CA GLN A 167 -9.74 -15.53 0.47
C GLN A 167 -8.29 -15.13 0.24
N GLY A 168 -7.45 -15.28 1.27
CA GLY A 168 -6.01 -15.06 1.17
C GLY A 168 -5.50 -13.86 1.98
N THR A 169 -4.53 -13.17 1.46
CA THR A 169 -3.95 -11.97 2.08
C THR A 169 -3.69 -10.87 1.06
N THR A 170 -4.05 -9.65 1.42
CA THR A 170 -3.77 -8.44 0.65
C THR A 170 -2.58 -7.66 1.18
N THR A 171 -2.17 -7.92 2.44
CA THR A 171 -1.19 -7.11 3.16
C THR A 171 0.18 -7.77 3.19
N LEU A 172 1.19 -7.02 2.78
CA LEU A 172 2.60 -7.34 2.98
C LEU A 172 3.18 -6.33 3.98
N MET A 173 3.66 -6.81 5.11
CA MET A 173 4.37 -6.02 6.12
C MET A 173 5.87 -6.32 6.10
N LEU A 174 6.69 -5.49 6.76
CA LEU A 174 8.14 -5.74 6.89
C LEU A 174 8.44 -7.08 7.58
N GLY A 175 7.60 -7.52 8.51
CA GLY A 175 7.69 -8.84 9.16
C GLY A 175 7.19 -10.01 8.32
N GLY A 176 6.65 -9.76 7.13
CA GLY A 176 6.06 -10.78 6.26
C GLY A 176 4.59 -10.52 5.96
N ARG A 177 3.88 -11.55 5.49
CA ARG A 177 2.46 -11.45 5.15
C ARG A 177 1.57 -11.70 6.34
N VAL A 178 0.52 -10.89 6.45
CA VAL A 178 -0.59 -11.15 7.38
C VAL A 178 -1.60 -12.03 6.64
N GLY A 179 -1.74 -13.29 7.08
CA GLY A 179 -2.75 -14.20 6.53
C GLY A 179 -4.13 -13.87 7.07
N MET A 180 -5.14 -13.95 6.21
CA MET A 180 -6.55 -13.84 6.57
C MET A 180 -7.33 -14.93 5.83
N ASP A 181 -8.10 -15.72 6.56
CA ASP A 181 -8.89 -16.79 5.95
C ASP A 181 -10.06 -16.23 5.13
N LYS A 182 -10.55 -15.06 5.53
CA LYS A 182 -11.66 -14.36 4.88
C LYS A 182 -11.27 -12.93 4.59
N LEU A 183 -11.52 -12.51 3.37
CA LEU A 183 -11.35 -11.14 2.90
C LEU A 183 -12.69 -10.57 2.45
N TYR A 184 -12.80 -9.26 2.51
CA TYR A 184 -13.86 -8.51 1.84
C TYR A 184 -13.25 -7.41 0.97
N ARG A 185 -13.92 -7.14 -0.13
CA ARG A 185 -13.79 -5.89 -0.88
C ARG A 185 -15.17 -5.29 -1.12
N GLY A 186 -15.21 -3.99 -1.35
CA GLY A 186 -16.42 -3.25 -1.63
C GLY A 186 -16.10 -1.85 -2.09
N GLU A 187 -17.11 -0.98 -2.12
CA GLU A 187 -16.97 0.39 -2.59
C GLU A 187 -17.54 1.37 -1.57
N LEU A 188 -16.81 2.46 -1.30
CA LEU A 188 -17.35 3.57 -0.54
C LEU A 188 -18.40 4.29 -1.37
N LYS A 189 -19.55 4.56 -0.76
CA LYS A 189 -20.62 5.34 -1.38
C LYS A 189 -20.16 6.72 -1.80
N GLU A 190 -19.57 7.43 -0.85
CA GLU A 190 -19.11 8.81 -1.03
C GLU A 190 -18.01 9.11 -0.02
N CYS A 191 -16.92 9.65 -0.49
CA CYS A 191 -15.78 10.08 0.30
C CYS A 191 -15.41 11.53 -0.02
N HIS A 192 -15.27 12.35 1.04
CA HIS A 192 -14.82 13.73 0.92
C HIS A 192 -13.38 13.83 1.43
N ILE A 193 -12.51 14.35 0.58
CA ILE A 193 -11.12 14.68 0.91
C ILE A 193 -10.83 16.08 0.33
N GLY A 194 -10.42 17.01 1.17
CA GLY A 194 -10.20 18.38 0.74
C GLY A 194 -11.45 18.97 0.09
N ASN A 195 -11.30 19.47 -1.11
CA ASN A 195 -12.39 20.02 -1.92
C ASN A 195 -13.05 18.99 -2.87
N GLY A 196 -12.63 17.72 -2.81
CA GLY A 196 -13.15 16.66 -3.67
C GLY A 196 -14.22 15.81 -3.03
N VAL A 197 -15.17 15.35 -3.85
CA VAL A 197 -16.22 14.39 -3.50
C VAL A 197 -16.14 13.22 -4.47
N PHE A 198 -15.90 12.01 -3.96
CA PHE A 198 -15.64 10.84 -4.77
C PHE A 198 -16.58 9.70 -4.39
N SER A 199 -16.97 8.89 -5.36
CA SER A 199 -17.81 7.70 -5.18
C SER A 199 -17.20 6.47 -5.86
N GLY A 200 -17.69 5.28 -5.51
CA GLY A 200 -17.19 4.02 -6.06
C GLY A 200 -15.74 3.69 -5.66
N ILE A 201 -15.22 4.30 -4.58
CA ILE A 201 -13.83 4.09 -4.18
C ILE A 201 -13.67 2.68 -3.60
N PRO A 202 -12.79 1.83 -4.18
CA PRO A 202 -12.61 0.49 -3.70
C PRO A 202 -11.98 0.46 -2.30
N VAL A 203 -12.51 -0.39 -1.45
CA VAL A 203 -12.02 -0.67 -0.10
C VAL A 203 -11.81 -2.16 0.08
N TYR A 204 -10.82 -2.51 0.89
CA TYR A 204 -10.41 -3.89 1.13
C TYR A 204 -10.15 -4.12 2.62
N THR A 205 -10.42 -5.34 3.10
CA THR A 205 -9.88 -5.74 4.40
C THR A 205 -8.37 -5.79 4.34
N GLY A 206 -7.68 -5.17 5.30
CA GLY A 206 -6.23 -4.97 5.26
C GLY A 206 -5.45 -5.76 6.31
N GLY A 207 -6.09 -6.27 7.36
CA GLY A 207 -5.42 -6.94 8.47
C GLY A 207 -4.52 -6.01 9.30
N ILE A 208 -4.80 -4.72 9.32
CA ILE A 208 -4.13 -3.69 10.10
C ILE A 208 -5.15 -2.98 10.99
N ASP A 209 -4.72 -2.39 12.11
CA ASP A 209 -5.65 -1.85 13.12
C ASP A 209 -6.09 -0.39 12.87
N TYR A 210 -6.07 0.08 11.62
CA TYR A 210 -6.48 1.44 11.24
C TYR A 210 -6.90 1.54 9.78
N LEU A 211 -7.64 2.58 9.43
CA LEU A 211 -7.94 2.89 8.04
C LEU A 211 -6.66 3.35 7.33
N LEU A 212 -6.35 2.68 6.23
CA LEU A 212 -5.20 3.00 5.39
C LEU A 212 -5.66 3.74 4.14
N LEU A 213 -5.15 4.95 3.92
CA LEU A 213 -5.24 5.63 2.63
C LEU A 213 -4.05 5.24 1.78
N CYS A 214 -4.31 4.45 0.76
CA CYS A 214 -3.27 3.96 -0.13
C CYS A 214 -2.83 5.02 -1.13
N PHE A 215 -1.66 4.85 -1.72
CA PHE A 215 -1.08 5.82 -2.67
C PHE A 215 -2.02 6.18 -3.83
N LYS A 216 -2.83 5.23 -4.29
CA LYS A 216 -3.78 5.45 -5.39
C LYS A 216 -4.80 6.58 -5.15
N ILE A 217 -4.98 7.05 -3.92
CA ILE A 217 -5.82 8.23 -3.67
C ILE A 217 -5.28 9.47 -4.40
N THR A 218 -4.00 9.51 -4.70
CA THR A 218 -3.38 10.59 -5.48
C THR A 218 -3.79 10.60 -6.95
N ASP A 219 -4.40 9.54 -7.46
CA ASP A 219 -5.00 9.53 -8.81
C ASP A 219 -6.25 10.42 -8.88
N LEU A 220 -6.89 10.70 -7.74
CA LEU A 220 -8.05 11.58 -7.62
C LEU A 220 -7.68 13.06 -7.41
N GLY A 221 -6.49 13.34 -6.92
CA GLY A 221 -6.08 14.72 -6.61
C GLY A 221 -4.63 14.82 -6.15
N LYS A 222 -4.15 16.05 -6.15
CA LYS A 222 -2.83 16.39 -5.64
C LYS A 222 -2.87 16.47 -4.11
N LEU A 223 -2.05 15.67 -3.45
CA LEU A 223 -1.91 15.64 -1.99
C LEU A 223 -0.64 16.36 -1.57
N THR A 224 -0.75 17.34 -0.67
CA THR A 224 0.38 18.04 -0.04
C THR A 224 0.37 17.80 1.46
N LEU A 225 1.47 17.30 2.01
CA LEU A 225 1.69 17.06 3.43
C LEU A 225 2.71 18.08 3.96
N ASP A 226 2.30 18.98 4.83
CA ASP A 226 3.16 19.96 5.51
C ASP A 226 3.46 19.42 6.91
N TYR A 227 4.51 18.60 7.01
CA TYR A 227 4.90 17.94 8.26
C TYR A 227 5.22 18.92 9.39
N PRO A 228 6.04 19.97 9.17
CA PRO A 228 6.37 20.95 10.22
C PRO A 228 5.14 21.64 10.81
N ASN A 229 4.17 22.00 9.97
CA ASN A 229 2.96 22.70 10.42
C ASN A 229 1.80 21.75 10.74
N LYS A 230 2.01 20.42 10.63
CA LYS A 230 1.00 19.36 10.91
C LYS A 230 -0.33 19.64 10.22
N ARG A 231 -0.27 19.89 8.92
CA ARG A 231 -1.43 20.16 8.07
C ARG A 231 -1.27 19.51 6.70
N PHE A 232 -2.36 19.30 6.01
CA PHE A 232 -2.37 18.79 4.66
C PHE A 232 -3.35 19.56 3.79
N SER A 233 -3.15 19.48 2.49
CA SER A 233 -4.09 19.96 1.49
C SER A 233 -4.31 18.88 0.45
N PHE A 234 -5.56 18.69 0.02
CA PHE A 234 -5.91 17.82 -1.07
C PHE A 234 -6.70 18.61 -2.10
N THR A 235 -6.11 18.78 -3.28
CA THR A 235 -6.74 19.49 -4.41
C THR A 235 -7.18 18.47 -5.42
N ALA A 236 -8.48 18.21 -5.49
CA ALA A 236 -9.06 17.29 -6.45
C ALA A 236 -8.76 17.72 -7.89
N TYR A 237 -8.45 16.77 -8.77
CA TYR A 237 -8.30 17.05 -10.19
C TYR A 237 -9.65 17.34 -10.84
N GLU A 238 -10.69 16.69 -10.32
CA GLU A 238 -12.10 16.95 -10.64
C GLU A 238 -12.84 17.08 -9.31
N GLY A 239 -13.71 18.07 -9.19
CA GLY A 239 -14.40 18.37 -7.93
C GLY A 239 -15.33 17.27 -7.46
N ALA A 240 -15.88 16.48 -8.39
CA ALA A 240 -16.61 15.24 -8.13
C ALA A 240 -16.26 14.22 -9.21
N ALA A 241 -15.93 13.02 -8.80
CA ALA A 241 -15.59 11.92 -9.70
C ALA A 241 -16.06 10.57 -9.16
N VAL A 242 -16.37 9.67 -10.08
CA VAL A 242 -16.57 8.24 -9.79
C VAL A 242 -15.23 7.56 -10.02
N TRP A 243 -14.81 6.75 -9.07
CA TRP A 243 -13.62 5.92 -9.26
C TRP A 243 -13.93 4.82 -10.27
N GLU A 244 -13.23 4.83 -11.38
CA GLU A 244 -13.23 3.73 -12.34
C GLU A 244 -12.04 2.82 -11.98
N GLY A 245 -12.19 2.06 -10.91
CA GLY A 245 -11.10 1.28 -10.34
C GLY A 245 -11.12 -0.16 -10.81
N ASP A 246 -9.94 -0.72 -10.88
CA ASP A 246 -9.64 -2.08 -11.24
C ASP A 246 -9.96 -3.04 -10.06
N GLN A 247 -11.00 -3.83 -10.19
CA GLN A 247 -11.39 -4.87 -9.23
C GLN A 247 -10.94 -6.25 -9.70
N ARG A 248 -9.63 -6.46 -9.72
CA ARG A 248 -9.05 -7.75 -10.14
C ARG A 248 -9.56 -8.91 -9.32
N PRO A 249 -9.92 -10.03 -9.96
CA PRO A 249 -10.34 -11.24 -9.23
C PRO A 249 -9.17 -11.92 -8.51
N VAL A 250 -7.92 -11.61 -8.87
CA VAL A 250 -6.73 -12.26 -8.33
C VAL A 250 -5.62 -11.25 -8.06
N THR A 251 -4.98 -11.37 -6.90
CA THR A 251 -3.71 -10.68 -6.61
C THR A 251 -2.57 -11.68 -6.48
N THR A 252 -1.38 -11.23 -6.84
CA THR A 252 -0.18 -12.06 -6.80
C THR A 252 0.98 -11.31 -6.16
N ALA A 253 2.00 -12.06 -5.74
CA ALA A 253 3.29 -11.50 -5.35
C ALA A 253 4.42 -12.48 -5.64
N VAL A 254 5.63 -11.96 -5.78
CA VAL A 254 6.84 -12.77 -5.85
C VAL A 254 7.24 -13.19 -4.43
N ILE A 255 7.21 -14.49 -4.15
CA ILE A 255 7.58 -15.08 -2.87
C ILE A 255 8.64 -16.15 -3.14
N ASN A 256 9.82 -15.99 -2.56
CA ASN A 256 10.96 -16.89 -2.79
C ASN A 256 11.30 -17.11 -4.28
N GLY A 257 11.13 -16.06 -5.09
CA GLY A 257 11.39 -16.12 -6.54
C GLY A 257 10.28 -16.73 -7.39
N GLU A 258 9.18 -17.18 -6.78
CA GLU A 258 7.99 -17.68 -7.47
C GLU A 258 6.86 -16.66 -7.45
N LEU A 259 6.09 -16.56 -8.54
CA LEU A 259 4.88 -15.74 -8.60
C LEU A 259 3.72 -16.52 -7.97
N LYS A 260 3.32 -16.12 -6.76
CA LYS A 260 2.27 -16.80 -5.99
C LYS A 260 0.98 -15.98 -5.96
N ILE A 261 -0.15 -16.68 -6.07
CA ILE A 261 -1.48 -16.11 -5.83
C ILE A 261 -1.60 -15.81 -4.34
N THR A 262 -1.94 -14.59 -3.99
CA THR A 262 -2.02 -14.13 -2.60
C THR A 262 -3.43 -13.87 -2.12
N ALA A 263 -4.31 -13.40 -3.00
CA ALA A 263 -5.72 -13.31 -2.72
C ALA A 263 -6.56 -13.59 -3.97
N VAL A 264 -7.76 -14.11 -3.76
CA VAL A 264 -8.73 -14.45 -4.79
C VAL A 264 -10.09 -13.92 -4.36
N TRP A 265 -10.79 -13.23 -5.26
CA TRP A 265 -12.15 -12.75 -5.08
C TRP A 265 -13.08 -13.28 -6.14
N GLY A 266 -14.35 -13.35 -5.79
CA GLY A 266 -15.40 -13.81 -6.67
C GLY A 266 -15.56 -15.32 -6.69
N LYS A 267 -16.82 -15.75 -6.77
CA LYS A 267 -17.18 -17.16 -6.70
C LYS A 267 -16.52 -17.98 -7.82
N GLU A 268 -16.55 -17.46 -9.05
CA GLU A 268 -15.98 -18.18 -10.21
C GLU A 268 -14.47 -18.43 -10.07
N ALA A 269 -13.72 -17.44 -9.59
CA ALA A 269 -12.28 -17.59 -9.38
C ALA A 269 -11.99 -18.53 -8.21
N LEU A 270 -12.73 -18.40 -7.09
CA LEU A 270 -12.58 -19.26 -5.91
C LEU A 270 -12.90 -20.74 -6.15
N GLU A 271 -13.75 -21.06 -7.14
CA GLU A 271 -14.02 -22.45 -7.55
C GLU A 271 -12.86 -23.10 -8.30
N LYS A 272 -11.93 -22.32 -8.87
CA LYS A 272 -10.88 -22.79 -9.76
C LYS A 272 -9.48 -22.62 -9.19
N ILE A 273 -9.26 -21.60 -8.36
CA ILE A 273 -7.95 -21.24 -7.84
C ILE A 273 -8.03 -20.86 -6.36
N ALA A 274 -6.93 -21.03 -5.64
CA ALA A 274 -6.84 -20.68 -4.24
C ALA A 274 -5.56 -19.87 -3.94
N PRO A 275 -5.55 -19.09 -2.86
CA PRO A 275 -4.33 -18.49 -2.34
C PRO A 275 -3.27 -19.55 -2.07
N GLY A 276 -2.01 -19.23 -2.37
CA GLY A 276 -0.88 -20.16 -2.26
C GLY A 276 -0.51 -20.87 -3.57
N TYR A 277 -1.41 -20.92 -4.56
CA TYR A 277 -1.06 -21.47 -5.88
C TYR A 277 0.07 -20.67 -6.52
N THR A 278 0.90 -21.37 -7.30
CA THR A 278 2.03 -20.76 -8.00
C THR A 278 1.70 -20.61 -9.47
N VAL A 279 1.87 -19.42 -10.01
CA VAL A 279 1.80 -19.23 -11.48
C VAL A 279 3.08 -19.76 -12.09
N THR A 280 2.97 -20.81 -12.93
CA THR A 280 4.11 -21.50 -13.51
C THR A 280 4.38 -21.13 -14.96
N ALA A 281 3.34 -20.78 -15.73
CA ALA A 281 3.51 -20.39 -17.13
C ALA A 281 2.41 -19.43 -17.62
N LEU A 282 2.74 -18.64 -18.64
CA LEU A 282 1.82 -17.86 -19.47
C LEU A 282 1.96 -18.32 -20.92
N ASP A 283 0.85 -18.74 -21.54
CA ASP A 283 0.83 -19.38 -22.88
C ASP A 283 1.92 -20.48 -23.04
N GLY A 284 2.07 -21.32 -22.00
CA GLY A 284 3.07 -22.38 -21.93
C GLY A 284 4.52 -21.90 -21.74
N LYS A 285 4.78 -20.60 -21.64
CA LYS A 285 6.11 -20.06 -21.35
C LYS A 285 6.30 -19.91 -19.83
N PRO A 286 7.34 -20.52 -19.24
CA PRO A 286 7.59 -20.46 -17.82
C PRO A 286 7.72 -19.03 -17.26
N THR A 287 7.14 -18.79 -16.06
CA THR A 287 7.19 -17.50 -15.35
C THR A 287 8.42 -17.34 -14.45
N ASN A 288 9.40 -18.24 -14.52
CA ASN A 288 10.63 -18.23 -13.71
C ASN A 288 11.53 -17.00 -13.89
N LYS A 289 11.14 -16.05 -14.73
CA LYS A 289 11.84 -14.79 -14.99
C LYS A 289 10.90 -13.58 -14.86
N VAL A 290 10.02 -13.58 -13.86
CA VAL A 290 9.21 -12.39 -13.56
C VAL A 290 10.17 -11.25 -13.18
N PRO A 291 10.15 -10.12 -13.89
CA PRO A 291 10.99 -9.00 -13.55
C PRO A 291 10.73 -8.54 -12.11
N PRO A 292 11.77 -8.18 -11.35
CA PRO A 292 11.58 -7.58 -10.02
C PRO A 292 10.67 -6.33 -10.13
N GLY A 293 9.76 -6.17 -9.19
CA GLY A 293 8.88 -4.99 -9.15
C GLY A 293 7.59 -5.11 -9.97
N ILE A 294 7.27 -6.27 -10.56
CA ILE A 294 5.95 -6.55 -11.12
C ILE A 294 5.15 -7.38 -10.10
N PRO A 295 4.37 -6.74 -9.22
CA PRO A 295 3.70 -7.44 -8.13
C PRO A 295 2.43 -8.17 -8.57
N ASN A 296 1.89 -7.84 -9.75
CA ASN A 296 0.56 -8.28 -10.17
C ASN A 296 0.60 -9.04 -11.50
N ILE A 297 -0.08 -10.18 -11.50
CA ILE A 297 -0.14 -11.07 -12.67
C ILE A 297 -0.83 -10.40 -13.87
N ASP A 298 -1.81 -9.53 -13.67
CA ASP A 298 -2.52 -8.83 -14.74
C ASP A 298 -1.60 -7.92 -15.55
N VAL A 299 -0.70 -7.19 -14.88
CA VAL A 299 0.33 -6.39 -15.55
C VAL A 299 1.22 -7.29 -16.40
N PHE A 300 1.60 -8.47 -15.86
CA PHE A 300 2.43 -9.42 -16.58
C PHE A 300 1.69 -10.05 -17.75
N ILE A 301 0.41 -10.45 -17.59
CA ILE A 301 -0.46 -10.90 -18.67
C ILE A 301 -0.56 -9.83 -19.76
N GLY A 302 -0.78 -8.57 -19.40
CA GLY A 302 -0.87 -7.45 -20.34
C GLY A 302 0.42 -7.21 -21.11
N MET A 303 1.59 -7.28 -20.46
CA MET A 303 2.89 -7.12 -21.10
C MET A 303 3.17 -8.18 -22.16
N VAL A 304 2.81 -9.44 -21.90
CA VAL A 304 3.07 -10.57 -22.81
C VAL A 304 1.84 -10.93 -23.68
N LYS A 305 0.70 -10.29 -23.46
CA LYS A 305 -0.60 -10.53 -24.12
C LYS A 305 -1.01 -12.01 -24.04
N ALA A 306 -0.82 -12.61 -22.88
CA ALA A 306 -1.13 -14.02 -22.65
C ALA A 306 -2.63 -14.27 -22.74
N LYS A 307 -2.99 -15.43 -23.28
CA LYS A 307 -4.36 -15.96 -23.37
C LYS A 307 -4.66 -16.99 -22.29
N THR A 308 -3.62 -17.66 -21.80
CA THR A 308 -3.73 -18.71 -20.78
C THR A 308 -2.71 -18.51 -19.68
N VAL A 309 -3.10 -18.93 -18.46
CA VAL A 309 -2.26 -18.96 -17.27
C VAL A 309 -2.24 -20.39 -16.76
N THR A 310 -1.04 -20.94 -16.55
CA THR A 310 -0.87 -22.22 -15.86
C THR A 310 -0.52 -21.95 -14.42
N VAL A 311 -1.29 -22.55 -13.52
CA VAL A 311 -1.06 -22.51 -12.07
C VAL A 311 -0.77 -23.91 -11.55
N ARG A 312 0.06 -24.00 -10.52
CA ARG A 312 0.34 -25.22 -9.78
C ARG A 312 -0.28 -25.08 -8.38
N ASP A 313 -1.10 -26.05 -8.01
CA ASP A 313 -1.72 -26.11 -6.67
C ASP A 313 -0.69 -26.51 -5.58
N MET A 314 -1.19 -26.63 -4.36
CA MET A 314 -0.34 -26.99 -3.20
C MET A 314 0.07 -28.48 -3.20
N ASP A 315 -0.64 -29.34 -3.94
CA ASP A 315 -0.35 -30.75 -4.10
C ASP A 315 0.58 -31.03 -5.29
N GLY A 316 0.92 -29.98 -6.06
CA GLY A 316 1.82 -30.05 -7.20
C GLY A 316 1.14 -30.29 -8.56
N ASN A 317 -0.21 -30.34 -8.61
CA ASN A 317 -0.94 -30.52 -9.87
C ASN A 317 -0.98 -29.21 -10.65
N GLU A 318 -0.86 -29.29 -11.96
CA GLU A 318 -0.95 -28.11 -12.84
C GLU A 318 -2.33 -28.00 -13.49
N LEU A 319 -2.84 -26.76 -13.51
CA LEU A 319 -4.11 -26.38 -14.12
C LEU A 319 -3.88 -25.21 -15.06
N THR A 320 -4.32 -25.32 -16.32
CA THR A 320 -4.27 -24.22 -17.27
C THR A 320 -5.64 -23.57 -17.41
N LEU A 321 -5.70 -22.26 -17.19
CA LEU A 321 -6.92 -21.46 -17.12
C LEU A 321 -6.88 -20.30 -18.13
N PRO A 322 -8.03 -19.77 -18.56
CA PRO A 322 -8.08 -18.57 -19.37
C PRO A 322 -7.48 -17.37 -18.62
N ALA A 323 -6.69 -16.54 -19.30
CA ALA A 323 -6.12 -15.34 -18.70
C ALA A 323 -7.19 -14.35 -18.23
N THR A 324 -8.37 -14.35 -18.84
CA THR A 324 -9.52 -13.52 -18.44
C THR A 324 -9.95 -13.74 -16.99
N LEU A 325 -9.72 -14.94 -16.43
CA LEU A 325 -10.01 -15.22 -15.01
C LEU A 325 -9.13 -14.40 -14.04
N PHE A 326 -8.03 -13.82 -14.52
CA PHE A 326 -7.04 -13.08 -13.72
C PHE A 326 -7.10 -11.56 -13.98
N LEU A 327 -7.91 -11.14 -14.93
CA LEU A 327 -8.06 -9.74 -15.32
C LEU A 327 -9.35 -9.16 -14.74
N ALA A 328 -9.36 -7.84 -14.51
CA ALA A 328 -10.59 -7.12 -14.25
C ALA A 328 -11.48 -7.12 -15.51
N GLU A 329 -12.79 -7.13 -15.31
CA GLU A 329 -13.77 -6.97 -16.39
C GLU A 329 -13.73 -5.56 -17.00
#